data_25d1056ff8b0b760729c2b908fa37a7f
#
_entry.id   25d1056ff8b0b760729c2b908fa37a7f
#
_cell.length_a   1.000
_cell.length_b   1.000
_cell.length_c   1.000
_cell.angle_alpha   90.00
_cell.angle_beta   90.00
_cell.angle_gamma   90.00
#
_symmetry.space_group_name_H-M   'P 1'
#
loop_
_entity.id
_entity.type
_entity.pdbx_description
1 polymer ?
#
loop_
_entity_poly.entity_id
_entity_poly.type
_entity_poly.pdbx_seq_one_letter_code
_entity_poly.pdbx_strand_id
1 'polypeptide(L)'
;MSGAFDSAMQGAGAPSLDIQFNGAPLDAAGRQTLRQLEAYIGEVPAGRYWYDAASGGAGVWGGPAAAYLGPGLALGGSLPATASGGGDGRLTGVFVNGRELHPVDVAGLRQVLGSVEAGRWWWDAAGNVGREGGPMAFNFYWVLQQRQIAGGSTYRRGARSGESTWVGNGCAAVHGRLRASDESSGYSYYVGC
;
A
#
# COMPACT_ATOMS: atom_id res chain seq x y z
N MET A 1 36.76 -4.18 -46.79
CA MET A 1 36.90 -4.36 -45.35
C MET A 1 36.01 -3.33 -44.69
N SER A 2 34.80 -3.70 -44.36
CA SER A 2 33.85 -2.88 -43.61
C SER A 2 32.85 -3.84 -43.00
N GLY A 3 32.85 -3.99 -41.75
CA GLY A 3 31.88 -4.77 -41.06
C GLY A 3 32.27 -4.87 -39.58
N ALA A 4 31.31 -4.57 -38.72
CA ALA A 4 31.33 -4.83 -37.31
C ALA A 4 31.37 -3.58 -36.42
N PHE A 5 30.30 -2.78 -36.45
CA PHE A 5 29.90 -1.93 -35.30
C PHE A 5 28.37 -1.75 -35.29
N ASP A 6 27.64 -2.85 -35.21
CA ASP A 6 26.19 -2.71 -35.06
C ASP A 6 25.61 -3.90 -34.27
N SER A 7 25.97 -4.01 -33.01
CA SER A 7 25.40 -5.04 -32.11
C SER A 7 25.64 -4.72 -30.62
N ALA A 8 25.30 -3.52 -30.17
CA ALA A 8 25.39 -3.21 -28.75
C ALA A 8 24.31 -2.22 -28.26
N MET A 9 23.09 -2.29 -28.80
CA MET A 9 21.96 -1.56 -28.25
C MET A 9 20.64 -2.36 -28.36
N GLN A 10 20.66 -3.62 -27.91
CA GLN A 10 19.43 -4.39 -27.72
C GLN A 10 19.47 -5.01 -26.35
N GLY A 11 19.01 -4.25 -25.35
CA GLY A 11 18.95 -4.71 -23.96
C GLY A 11 18.18 -3.77 -23.04
N ALA A 12 17.37 -2.86 -23.55
CA ALA A 12 16.34 -2.23 -22.76
C ALA A 12 15.15 -3.18 -22.79
N GLY A 13 14.97 -3.95 -21.72
CA GLY A 13 13.84 -4.85 -21.55
C GLY A 13 12.54 -4.13 -21.88
N ALA A 14 11.72 -4.74 -22.75
CA ALA A 14 10.38 -4.24 -23.03
C ALA A 14 9.65 -4.10 -21.68
N PRO A 15 9.02 -2.96 -21.37
CA PRO A 15 8.28 -2.79 -20.14
C PRO A 15 7.21 -3.89 -20.07
N SER A 16 7.16 -4.61 -18.99
CA SER A 16 6.27 -5.75 -18.82
C SER A 16 4.82 -5.31 -19.05
N LEU A 17 4.22 -5.83 -20.12
CA LEU A 17 2.79 -5.65 -20.44
C LEU A 17 1.87 -6.27 -19.36
N ASP A 18 2.45 -6.93 -18.38
CA ASP A 18 1.77 -7.75 -17.40
C ASP A 18 1.54 -7.07 -16.04
N ILE A 19 1.82 -5.76 -15.91
CA ILE A 19 1.51 -5.01 -14.69
C ILE A 19 0.15 -4.33 -14.83
N GLN A 20 -0.74 -4.64 -13.91
CA GLN A 20 -2.07 -4.05 -13.81
C GLN A 20 -2.26 -3.33 -12.48
N PHE A 21 -2.86 -2.16 -12.50
CA PHE A 21 -3.32 -1.44 -11.32
C PHE A 21 -4.84 -1.27 -11.36
N ASN A 22 -5.50 -1.51 -10.23
CA ASN A 22 -6.94 -1.36 -10.08
C ASN A 22 -7.75 -2.15 -11.12
N GLY A 23 -7.23 -3.32 -11.55
CA GLY A 23 -7.88 -4.18 -12.52
C GLY A 23 -7.71 -3.75 -13.98
N ALA A 24 -6.92 -2.70 -14.26
CA ALA A 24 -6.65 -2.20 -15.61
C ALA A 24 -5.16 -2.27 -15.96
N PRO A 25 -4.78 -2.57 -17.22
CA PRO A 25 -3.43 -2.40 -17.67
C PRO A 25 -3.04 -0.92 -17.66
N LEU A 26 -1.76 -0.64 -17.45
CA LEU A 26 -1.26 0.74 -17.48
C LEU A 26 -1.28 1.30 -18.91
N ASP A 27 -1.81 2.49 -19.08
CA ASP A 27 -1.67 3.29 -20.28
C ASP A 27 -0.25 3.89 -20.41
N ALA A 28 -0.02 4.74 -21.41
CA ALA A 28 1.29 5.36 -21.62
C ALA A 28 1.72 6.24 -20.44
N ALA A 29 0.80 7.01 -19.86
CA ALA A 29 1.06 7.87 -18.71
C ALA A 29 1.36 7.03 -17.46
N GLY A 30 0.57 6.00 -17.20
CA GLY A 30 0.78 5.07 -16.08
C GLY A 30 2.11 4.34 -16.17
N ARG A 31 2.51 3.89 -17.37
CA ARG A 31 3.84 3.29 -17.58
C ARG A 31 4.98 4.27 -17.33
N GLN A 32 4.81 5.54 -17.71
CA GLN A 32 5.79 6.58 -17.40
C GLN A 32 5.89 6.82 -15.89
N THR A 33 4.76 6.95 -15.22
CA THR A 33 4.67 7.09 -13.76
C THR A 33 5.35 5.92 -13.05
N LEU A 34 5.07 4.68 -13.50
CA LEU A 34 5.68 3.49 -12.92
C LEU A 34 7.21 3.51 -13.07
N ARG A 35 7.75 3.82 -14.25
CA ARG A 35 9.21 3.94 -14.44
C ARG A 35 9.85 4.99 -13.52
N GLN A 36 9.16 6.10 -13.27
CA GLN A 36 9.65 7.11 -12.33
C GLN A 36 9.67 6.57 -10.89
N LEU A 37 8.65 5.85 -10.49
CA LEU A 37 8.59 5.22 -9.17
C LEU A 37 9.67 4.15 -9.01
N GLU A 38 9.88 3.30 -10.01
CA GLU A 38 10.89 2.23 -9.98
C GLU A 38 12.31 2.76 -9.77
N ALA A 39 12.58 4.00 -10.18
CA ALA A 39 13.87 4.65 -9.89
C ALA A 39 14.11 4.87 -8.39
N TYR A 40 13.07 4.90 -7.57
CA TYR A 40 13.14 5.10 -6.11
C TYR A 40 12.88 3.83 -5.31
N ILE A 41 11.94 2.99 -5.76
CA ILE A 41 11.50 1.82 -4.99
C ILE A 41 12.08 0.49 -5.52
N GLY A 42 12.76 0.51 -6.65
CA GLY A 42 13.20 -0.68 -7.39
C GLY A 42 12.14 -1.21 -8.34
N GLU A 43 12.50 -2.22 -9.11
CA GLU A 43 11.64 -2.84 -10.11
C GLU A 43 10.37 -3.44 -9.47
N VAL A 44 9.22 -3.14 -10.07
CA VAL A 44 7.93 -3.70 -9.68
C VAL A 44 7.70 -4.97 -10.50
N PRO A 45 7.59 -6.15 -9.87
CA PRO A 45 7.36 -7.40 -10.59
C PRO A 45 6.07 -7.39 -11.39
N ALA A 46 6.02 -8.18 -12.47
CA ALA A 46 4.77 -8.43 -13.18
C ALA A 46 3.71 -8.95 -12.22
N GLY A 47 2.49 -8.41 -12.33
CA GLY A 47 1.41 -8.78 -11.41
C GLY A 47 0.25 -7.80 -11.38
N ARG A 48 -0.67 -8.10 -10.49
CA ARG A 48 -1.86 -7.27 -10.26
C ARG A 48 -1.72 -6.54 -8.93
N TYR A 49 -1.94 -5.25 -8.96
CA TYR A 49 -1.81 -4.35 -7.81
C TYR A 49 -3.06 -3.50 -7.66
N TRP A 50 -3.24 -2.94 -6.50
CA TRP A 50 -4.17 -1.86 -6.28
C TRP A 50 -3.42 -0.61 -5.77
N TYR A 51 -3.98 0.54 -6.11
CA TYR A 51 -3.47 1.83 -5.71
C TYR A 51 -4.65 2.78 -5.41
N ASP A 52 -4.57 3.43 -4.27
CA ASP A 52 -5.52 4.45 -3.82
C ASP A 52 -4.95 5.84 -4.06
N ALA A 53 -5.44 6.51 -5.08
CA ALA A 53 -4.97 7.85 -5.44
C ALA A 53 -5.27 8.92 -4.39
N ALA A 54 -6.26 8.73 -3.53
CA ALA A 54 -6.62 9.70 -2.50
C ALA A 54 -5.66 9.64 -1.31
N SER A 55 -5.37 8.45 -0.81
CA SER A 55 -4.45 8.25 0.32
C SER A 55 -3.00 8.04 -0.10
N GLY A 56 -2.75 7.56 -1.30
CA GLY A 56 -1.41 7.15 -1.76
C GLY A 56 -1.04 5.70 -1.40
N GLY A 57 -1.94 4.97 -0.76
CA GLY A 57 -1.72 3.58 -0.37
C GLY A 57 -1.74 2.63 -1.57
N ALA A 58 -0.95 1.56 -1.51
CA ALA A 58 -0.88 0.55 -2.56
C ALA A 58 -0.65 -0.85 -1.96
N GLY A 59 -0.97 -1.89 -2.74
CA GLY A 59 -0.72 -3.28 -2.35
C GLY A 59 -0.92 -4.24 -3.51
N VAL A 60 -0.62 -5.51 -3.24
CA VAL A 60 -0.91 -6.59 -4.18
C VAL A 60 -2.41 -6.82 -4.22
N TRP A 61 -2.96 -7.13 -5.39
CA TRP A 61 -4.38 -7.42 -5.57
C TRP A 61 -4.85 -8.56 -4.67
N GLY A 62 -5.94 -8.35 -3.97
CA GLY A 62 -6.48 -9.28 -2.98
C GLY A 62 -5.80 -9.23 -1.61
N GLY A 63 -4.73 -8.44 -1.47
CA GLY A 63 -3.95 -8.32 -0.24
C GLY A 63 -4.13 -7.00 0.50
N PRO A 64 -3.46 -6.89 1.65
CA PRO A 64 -3.44 -5.70 2.46
C PRO A 64 -2.62 -4.56 1.82
N ALA A 65 -2.65 -3.39 2.45
CA ALA A 65 -1.75 -2.29 2.13
C ALA A 65 -0.29 -2.71 2.39
N ALA A 66 0.60 -2.48 1.43
CA ALA A 66 2.00 -2.89 1.50
C ALA A 66 2.99 -1.74 1.25
N ALA A 67 2.52 -0.64 0.67
CA ALA A 67 3.36 0.50 0.33
C ALA A 67 2.58 1.81 0.35
N TYR A 68 3.31 2.91 0.45
CA TYR A 68 2.83 4.25 0.20
C TYR A 68 3.61 4.83 -0.99
N LEU A 69 2.90 5.11 -2.08
CA LEU A 69 3.51 5.61 -3.33
C LEU A 69 3.33 7.11 -3.54
N GLY A 70 2.60 7.78 -2.64
CA GLY A 70 2.16 9.16 -2.80
C GLY A 70 0.80 9.26 -3.48
N PRO A 71 0.07 10.37 -3.26
CA PRO A 71 -1.27 10.57 -3.81
C PRO A 71 -1.24 11.03 -5.26
N GLY A 72 -2.37 10.88 -5.96
CA GLY A 72 -2.61 11.49 -7.25
C GLY A 72 -1.83 10.93 -8.43
N LEU A 73 -1.18 9.76 -8.29
CA LEU A 73 -0.43 9.15 -9.38
C LEU A 73 -1.38 8.57 -10.44
N ALA A 74 -0.98 8.65 -11.70
CA ALA A 74 -1.71 8.07 -12.84
C ALA A 74 -1.44 6.55 -12.93
N LEU A 75 -1.89 5.78 -11.93
CA LEU A 75 -1.73 4.32 -11.87
C LEU A 75 -3.08 3.61 -11.95
N GLY A 76 -3.43 3.18 -13.14
CA GLY A 76 -4.66 2.43 -13.40
C GLY A 76 -5.94 3.27 -13.30
N GLY A 77 -7.07 2.61 -13.20
CA GLY A 77 -8.39 3.21 -13.09
C GLY A 77 -8.81 3.54 -11.65
N SER A 78 -10.12 3.73 -11.43
CA SER A 78 -10.68 3.91 -10.10
C SER A 78 -10.43 2.69 -9.22
N LEU A 79 -10.21 2.92 -7.92
CA LEU A 79 -9.96 1.87 -6.94
C LEU A 79 -11.21 1.00 -6.74
N PRO A 80 -11.18 -0.31 -7.06
CA PRO A 80 -12.34 -1.17 -6.87
C PRO A 80 -12.54 -1.56 -5.40
N ALA A 81 -13.79 -1.76 -5.01
CA ALA A 81 -14.13 -2.22 -3.66
C ALA A 81 -13.49 -3.59 -3.33
N THR A 82 -13.29 -4.42 -4.34
CA THR A 82 -12.73 -5.79 -4.25
C THR A 82 -11.21 -5.84 -4.23
N ALA A 83 -10.52 -4.71 -4.28
CA ALA A 83 -9.07 -4.65 -4.46
C ALA A 83 -8.27 -5.40 -3.39
N SER A 84 -8.82 -5.56 -2.18
CA SER A 84 -8.21 -6.34 -1.09
C SER A 84 -8.92 -7.66 -0.77
N GLY A 85 -9.63 -8.23 -1.75
CA GLY A 85 -10.27 -9.54 -1.65
C GLY A 85 -11.70 -9.54 -1.08
N GLY A 86 -12.19 -8.37 -0.62
CA GLY A 86 -13.56 -8.18 -0.16
C GLY A 86 -14.42 -7.47 -1.19
N GLY A 87 -15.27 -6.54 -0.75
CA GLY A 87 -16.04 -5.62 -1.59
C GLY A 87 -17.54 -5.62 -1.34
N ASP A 88 -18.07 -6.64 -0.72
CA ASP A 88 -19.49 -6.78 -0.36
C ASP A 88 -19.77 -6.53 1.15
N GLY A 89 -18.75 -6.13 1.90
CA GLY A 89 -18.83 -5.85 3.33
C GLY A 89 -18.75 -7.09 4.23
N ARG A 90 -18.54 -8.27 3.67
CA ARG A 90 -18.46 -9.53 4.44
C ARG A 90 -17.06 -9.83 4.94
N LEU A 91 -16.02 -9.24 4.34
CA LEU A 91 -14.64 -9.49 4.74
C LEU A 91 -14.34 -8.81 6.08
N THR A 92 -14.54 -7.49 6.17
CA THR A 92 -14.31 -6.71 7.38
C THR A 92 -15.42 -5.70 7.67
N GLY A 93 -16.23 -5.36 6.66
CA GLY A 93 -17.22 -4.31 6.71
C GLY A 93 -16.65 -2.89 6.82
N VAL A 94 -15.32 -2.73 6.75
CA VAL A 94 -14.62 -1.44 6.83
C VAL A 94 -14.16 -1.04 5.44
N PHE A 95 -14.66 0.06 4.93
CA PHE A 95 -14.29 0.59 3.62
C PHE A 95 -13.52 1.89 3.77
N VAL A 96 -12.43 2.03 3.03
CA VAL A 96 -11.67 3.27 2.91
C VAL A 96 -11.54 3.64 1.44
N ASN A 97 -11.97 4.84 1.08
CA ASN A 97 -11.98 5.36 -0.29
C ASN A 97 -12.64 4.38 -1.29
N GLY A 98 -13.68 3.69 -0.84
CA GLY A 98 -14.43 2.72 -1.62
C GLY A 98 -13.90 1.28 -1.54
N ARG A 99 -12.64 1.03 -1.14
CA ARG A 99 -12.04 -0.31 -1.01
C ARG A 99 -12.37 -0.92 0.35
N GLU A 100 -12.87 -2.17 0.39
CA GLU A 100 -12.98 -2.92 1.63
C GLU A 100 -11.59 -3.30 2.13
N LEU A 101 -11.28 -2.96 3.37
CA LEU A 101 -9.95 -3.21 3.95
C LEU A 101 -9.72 -4.70 4.17
N HIS A 102 -8.50 -5.14 3.93
CA HIS A 102 -8.05 -6.48 4.31
C HIS A 102 -8.06 -6.63 5.86
N PRO A 103 -8.33 -7.83 6.41
CA PRO A 103 -8.29 -8.06 7.87
C PRO A 103 -6.98 -7.64 8.54
N VAL A 104 -5.85 -7.77 7.85
CA VAL A 104 -4.54 -7.32 8.33
C VAL A 104 -4.49 -5.80 8.48
N ASP A 105 -5.05 -5.04 7.53
CA ASP A 105 -5.14 -3.58 7.62
C ASP A 105 -5.96 -3.16 8.85
N VAL A 106 -7.12 -3.81 9.05
CA VAL A 106 -8.00 -3.54 10.21
C VAL A 106 -7.30 -3.88 11.52
N ALA A 107 -6.56 -4.99 11.57
CA ALA A 107 -5.78 -5.36 12.74
C ALA A 107 -4.69 -4.31 13.06
N GLY A 108 -3.96 -3.84 12.06
CA GLY A 108 -2.98 -2.76 12.20
C GLY A 108 -3.61 -1.45 12.68
N LEU A 109 -4.75 -1.06 12.10
CA LEU A 109 -5.48 0.13 12.53
C LEU A 109 -5.97 0.02 13.98
N ARG A 110 -6.44 -1.16 14.41
CA ARG A 110 -6.85 -1.38 15.82
C ARG A 110 -5.70 -1.21 16.80
N GLN A 111 -4.48 -1.58 16.44
CA GLN A 111 -3.31 -1.35 17.29
C GLN A 111 -3.05 0.14 17.50
N VAL A 112 -3.29 0.96 16.48
CA VAL A 112 -3.09 2.41 16.55
C VAL A 112 -4.29 3.14 17.14
N LEU A 113 -5.52 2.81 16.74
CA LEU A 113 -6.73 3.54 17.12
C LEU A 113 -7.42 2.95 18.36
N GLY A 114 -7.09 1.72 18.76
CA GLY A 114 -7.77 0.96 19.82
C GLY A 114 -9.00 0.24 19.31
N SER A 115 -9.85 0.89 18.51
CA SER A 115 -11.03 0.30 17.87
C SER A 115 -11.13 0.78 16.42
N VAL A 116 -11.75 -0.02 15.59
CA VAL A 116 -12.10 0.33 14.19
C VAL A 116 -13.54 -0.09 13.97
N GLU A 117 -14.39 0.88 13.65
CA GLU A 117 -15.81 0.66 13.38
C GLU A 117 -16.03 0.28 11.92
N ALA A 118 -16.91 -0.68 11.69
CA ALA A 118 -17.41 -0.98 10.35
C ALA A 118 -18.11 0.25 9.75
N GLY A 119 -18.06 0.37 8.43
CA GLY A 119 -18.66 1.46 7.69
C GLY A 119 -17.77 1.98 6.57
N ARG A 120 -18.19 3.08 5.96
CA ARG A 120 -17.50 3.70 4.82
C ARG A 120 -16.82 4.98 5.29
N TRP A 121 -15.51 5.08 4.98
CA TRP A 121 -14.63 6.15 5.41
C TRP A 121 -13.91 6.73 4.20
N TRP A 122 -13.59 8.00 4.25
CA TRP A 122 -12.61 8.61 3.37
C TRP A 122 -11.30 8.85 4.14
N TRP A 123 -10.19 8.75 3.43
CA TRP A 123 -8.86 8.99 3.96
C TRP A 123 -8.03 9.69 2.88
N ASP A 124 -7.46 10.87 3.21
CA ASP A 124 -6.61 11.63 2.30
C ASP A 124 -5.11 11.47 2.59
N ALA A 125 -4.29 12.03 1.70
CA ALA A 125 -2.84 11.99 1.82
C ALA A 125 -2.28 12.77 3.01
N ALA A 126 -3.01 13.73 3.54
CA ALA A 126 -2.65 14.47 4.74
C ALA A 126 -2.96 13.69 6.04
N GLY A 127 -3.50 12.46 5.90
CA GLY A 127 -3.90 11.63 7.03
C GLY A 127 -5.23 11.99 7.66
N ASN A 128 -6.01 12.87 7.03
CA ASN A 128 -7.35 13.17 7.50
C ASN A 128 -8.28 12.01 7.19
N VAL A 129 -9.11 11.66 8.15
CA VAL A 129 -10.07 10.55 8.08
C VAL A 129 -11.44 11.03 8.52
N GLY A 130 -12.48 10.62 7.81
CA GLY A 130 -13.86 10.92 8.16
C GLY A 130 -14.83 9.90 7.59
N ARG A 131 -16.08 9.96 8.03
CA ARG A 131 -17.16 9.16 7.42
C ARG A 131 -17.42 9.62 5.99
N GLU A 132 -17.71 8.71 5.08
CA GLU A 132 -18.07 9.03 3.70
C GLU A 132 -19.22 10.05 3.67
N GLY A 133 -19.03 11.16 2.94
CA GLY A 133 -19.99 12.26 2.90
C GLY A 133 -20.02 13.19 4.14
N GLY A 134 -19.22 12.91 5.16
CA GLY A 134 -19.12 13.70 6.38
C GLY A 134 -17.82 14.52 6.51
N PRO A 135 -17.72 15.34 7.56
CA PRO A 135 -16.51 16.08 7.84
C PRO A 135 -15.38 15.17 8.33
N MET A 136 -14.17 15.72 8.43
CA MET A 136 -13.03 15.09 9.09
C MET A 136 -13.39 14.75 10.55
N ALA A 137 -13.19 13.50 10.93
CA ALA A 137 -13.36 13.02 12.30
C ALA A 137 -12.08 13.13 13.11
N PHE A 138 -10.94 12.77 12.49
CA PHE A 138 -9.62 12.85 13.11
C PHE A 138 -8.53 12.88 12.04
N ASN A 139 -7.29 13.20 12.46
CA ASN A 139 -6.10 13.05 11.64
C ASN A 139 -5.27 11.87 12.16
N PHE A 140 -5.02 10.88 11.31
CA PHE A 140 -4.34 9.64 11.66
C PHE A 140 -2.88 9.87 12.10
N TYR A 141 -2.16 10.76 11.40
CA TYR A 141 -0.77 11.06 11.75
C TYR A 141 -0.65 11.75 13.11
N TRP A 142 -1.62 12.61 13.44
CA TRP A 142 -1.67 13.21 14.78
C TRP A 142 -1.91 12.16 15.86
N VAL A 143 -2.82 11.19 15.64
CA VAL A 143 -3.06 10.07 16.57
C VAL A 143 -1.79 9.23 16.76
N LEU A 144 -1.08 8.90 15.68
CA LEU A 144 0.20 8.21 15.73
C LEU A 144 1.21 8.96 16.57
N GLN A 145 1.36 10.26 16.34
CA GLN A 145 2.30 11.12 17.09
C GLN A 145 1.97 11.14 18.59
N GLN A 146 0.70 11.29 18.95
CA GLN A 146 0.30 11.26 20.36
C GLN A 146 0.62 9.92 21.03
N ARG A 147 0.43 8.81 20.36
CA ARG A 147 0.77 7.50 20.88
C ARG A 147 2.27 7.28 21.03
N GLN A 148 3.08 7.83 20.15
CA GLN A 148 4.54 7.82 20.27
C GLN A 148 5.01 8.59 21.52
N ILE A 149 4.44 9.75 21.78
CA ILE A 149 4.74 10.57 22.96
C ILE A 149 4.32 9.84 24.25
N ALA A 150 3.16 9.18 24.24
CA ALA A 150 2.62 8.47 25.41
C ALA A 150 3.31 7.12 25.71
N GLY A 151 3.91 6.48 24.69
CA GLY A 151 4.43 5.10 24.79
C GLY A 151 5.94 4.97 24.78
N GLY A 152 6.70 6.03 24.57
CA GLY A 152 8.12 5.90 24.23
C GLY A 152 8.33 5.08 22.95
N SER A 153 9.45 5.22 22.28
CA SER A 153 9.79 4.43 21.10
C SER A 153 9.70 2.91 21.41
N THR A 154 8.63 2.26 21.03
CA THR A 154 8.45 0.82 21.28
C THR A 154 8.76 0.02 20.02
N TYR A 155 9.99 -0.45 19.93
CA TYR A 155 10.32 -1.61 19.13
C TYR A 155 9.74 -2.86 19.83
N ARG A 156 8.65 -3.40 19.32
CA ARG A 156 8.12 -4.70 19.76
C ARG A 156 8.49 -5.78 18.75
N ARG A 157 9.41 -6.63 19.12
CA ARG A 157 9.67 -7.89 18.43
C ARG A 157 8.68 -8.91 18.97
N GLY A 158 7.69 -9.29 18.19
CA GLY A 158 6.79 -10.41 18.51
C GLY A 158 7.57 -11.72 18.52
N ALA A 159 7.75 -12.32 19.68
CA ALA A 159 8.61 -13.49 19.88
C ALA A 159 8.08 -14.78 19.23
N ARG A 160 6.88 -14.80 18.63
CA ARG A 160 6.26 -16.02 18.06
C ARG A 160 5.77 -15.91 16.61
N SER A 161 5.62 -14.72 16.03
CA SER A 161 5.07 -14.55 14.68
C SER A 161 6.08 -14.06 13.65
N GLY A 162 7.27 -13.66 14.07
CA GLY A 162 8.26 -13.07 13.16
C GLY A 162 7.88 -11.67 12.66
N GLU A 163 6.87 -11.07 13.28
CA GLU A 163 6.46 -9.69 12.99
C GLU A 163 7.26 -8.70 13.82
N SER A 164 7.74 -7.64 13.18
CA SER A 164 8.37 -6.51 13.86
C SER A 164 7.65 -5.23 13.47
N THR A 165 7.29 -4.43 14.47
CA THR A 165 6.72 -3.11 14.27
C THR A 165 7.74 -2.07 14.71
N TRP A 166 8.12 -1.18 13.83
CA TRP A 166 8.95 -0.03 14.15
C TRP A 166 8.12 1.24 14.04
N VAL A 167 8.19 2.10 15.06
CA VAL A 167 7.51 3.39 15.07
C VAL A 167 8.53 4.43 15.55
N GLY A 168 8.90 5.36 14.68
CA GLY A 168 9.85 6.42 15.00
C GLY A 168 9.85 7.54 13.96
N ASN A 169 10.13 8.78 14.38
CA ASN A 169 10.22 9.99 13.55
C ASN A 169 9.01 10.23 12.60
N GLY A 170 7.78 9.93 13.06
CA GLY A 170 6.58 10.09 12.25
C GLY A 170 6.30 8.94 11.27
N CYS A 171 7.19 7.95 11.21
CA CYS A 171 7.01 6.75 10.39
C CYS A 171 6.64 5.54 11.25
N ALA A 172 5.73 4.72 10.75
CA ALA A 172 5.49 3.38 11.28
C ALA A 172 5.77 2.35 10.19
N ALA A 173 6.55 1.34 10.51
CA ALA A 173 6.77 0.20 9.64
C ALA A 173 6.36 -1.08 10.37
N VAL A 174 5.56 -1.90 9.73
CA VAL A 174 5.22 -3.25 10.18
C VAL A 174 5.84 -4.24 9.20
N HIS A 175 6.73 -5.07 9.70
CA HIS A 175 7.32 -6.16 8.94
C HIS A 175 6.76 -7.48 9.44
N GLY A 176 6.32 -8.34 8.55
CA GLY A 176 5.84 -9.67 8.90
C GLY A 176 6.19 -10.70 7.83
N ARG A 177 6.09 -11.98 8.21
CA ARG A 177 6.19 -13.11 7.29
C ARG A 177 4.86 -13.82 7.24
N LEU A 178 4.27 -13.94 6.06
CA LEU A 178 3.16 -14.85 5.84
C LEU A 178 3.74 -16.28 5.83
N ARG A 179 3.32 -17.11 6.77
CA ARG A 179 3.51 -18.55 6.66
C ARG A 179 2.47 -19.08 5.68
N ALA A 180 2.81 -19.05 4.40
CA ALA A 180 2.29 -20.05 3.48
C ALA A 180 3.35 -21.16 3.39
N SER A 181 2.92 -22.36 3.17
CA SER A 181 3.73 -23.59 3.19
C SER A 181 4.77 -23.71 2.07
N ASP A 182 5.13 -22.61 1.40
CA ASP A 182 6.27 -22.55 0.50
C ASP A 182 6.70 -21.10 0.28
N GLU A 183 8.01 -20.90 0.50
CA GLU A 183 8.83 -19.72 0.24
C GLU A 183 8.42 -18.38 0.92
N SER A 184 9.39 -17.87 1.64
CA SER A 184 9.49 -16.67 2.44
C SER A 184 9.07 -15.37 1.74
N SER A 185 7.80 -15.09 1.60
CA SER A 185 7.33 -13.74 1.29
C SER A 185 7.16 -12.93 2.57
N GLY A 186 8.10 -12.04 2.83
CA GLY A 186 7.98 -11.01 3.85
C GLY A 186 7.15 -9.85 3.31
N TYR A 187 6.34 -9.22 4.15
CA TYR A 187 5.68 -7.96 3.84
C TYR A 187 6.22 -6.84 4.74
N SER A 188 6.26 -5.63 4.21
CA SER A 188 6.67 -4.44 4.95
C SER A 188 5.65 -3.34 4.71
N TYR A 189 5.11 -2.79 5.79
CA TYR A 189 4.25 -1.62 5.72
C TYR A 189 4.99 -0.39 6.22
N TYR A 190 4.91 0.69 5.47
CA TYR A 190 5.36 2.00 5.89
C TYR A 190 4.13 2.92 5.97
N VAL A 191 3.91 3.52 7.12
CA VAL A 191 2.84 4.49 7.33
C VAL A 191 3.50 5.80 7.73
N GLY A 192 3.53 6.74 6.79
CA GLY A 192 3.97 8.12 6.98
C GLY A 192 5.48 8.29 7.26
N CYS A 193 6.15 8.99 6.41
CA CYS A 193 7.39 9.73 6.65
C CYS A 193 7.20 11.15 6.19
#